data_96fc832ad71e3352cb061b2a1186d4a0
#
_entry.id   96fc832ad71e3352cb061b2a1186d4a0
#
_cell.length_a   1.000
_cell.length_b   1.000
_cell.length_c   1.000
_cell.angle_alpha   90.00
_cell.angle_beta   90.00
_cell.angle_gamma   90.00
#
_symmetry.space_group_name_H-M   'P 1'
#
loop_
_entity.id
_entity.type
_entity.pdbx_description
1 polymer ?
#
loop_
_entity_poly.entity_id
_entity_poly.type
_entity_poly.pdbx_seq_one_letter_code
_entity_poly.pdbx_strand_id
1 'polypeptide(L)'
;MKKISLIGAGQIGGTLAHLIGLKELVDEVVVFDVASGIAKGKALDIAQSSSVDGFNVRFSGTDIYEDIKNSDVIIITAGVPRKPGMSRDDLLGINLKIIKQVAEGIKKHSPNAFVVCITNPLDVIVMAFQKYSNLPTNKVVGMAGILDS
;
A
#
# COMPACT_ATOMS: atom_id res chain seq x y z
N MET A 1 -4.30 12.26 -12.26
CA MET A 1 -3.94 11.61 -10.98
C MET A 1 -2.50 11.98 -10.68
N LYS A 2 -2.23 12.51 -9.49
CA LYS A 2 -0.92 13.11 -9.17
C LYS A 2 -0.06 12.22 -8.28
N LYS A 3 -0.66 11.50 -7.34
CA LYS A 3 0.07 10.75 -6.32
C LYS A 3 -0.58 9.42 -5.97
N ILE A 4 0.20 8.35 -5.97
CA ILE A 4 -0.15 7.04 -5.43
C ILE A 4 0.77 6.73 -4.25
N SER A 5 0.20 6.24 -3.15
CA SER A 5 0.98 5.69 -2.03
C SER A 5 0.74 4.20 -1.90
N LEU A 6 1.82 3.47 -1.69
CA LEU A 6 1.81 2.02 -1.47
C LEU A 6 2.15 1.75 0.01
N ILE A 7 1.24 1.13 0.71
CA ILE A 7 1.42 0.77 2.12
C ILE A 7 1.88 -0.69 2.19
N GLY A 8 3.15 -0.86 2.41
CA GLY A 8 3.87 -2.13 2.37
C GLY A 8 4.91 -2.16 1.25
N ALA A 9 6.18 -2.27 1.62
CA ALA A 9 7.31 -2.34 0.69
C ALA A 9 7.79 -3.78 0.45
N GLY A 10 6.92 -4.76 0.63
CA GLY A 10 7.18 -6.17 0.34
C GLY A 10 7.30 -6.44 -1.15
N GLN A 11 7.20 -7.72 -1.52
CA GLN A 11 7.33 -8.14 -2.92
C GLN A 11 6.28 -7.49 -3.82
N ILE A 12 5.02 -7.54 -3.41
CA ILE A 12 3.91 -6.99 -4.21
C ILE A 12 4.02 -5.47 -4.29
N GLY A 13 4.25 -4.79 -3.15
CA GLY A 13 4.36 -3.33 -3.11
C GLY A 13 5.49 -2.80 -3.98
N GLY A 14 6.67 -3.42 -3.92
CA GLY A 14 7.80 -3.05 -4.76
C GLY A 14 7.55 -3.27 -6.25
N THR A 15 6.95 -4.39 -6.63
CA THR A 15 6.60 -4.69 -8.02
C THR A 15 5.56 -3.70 -8.55
N LEU A 16 4.52 -3.40 -7.77
CA LEU A 16 3.51 -2.41 -8.14
C LEU A 16 4.11 -1.02 -8.32
N ALA A 17 4.98 -0.59 -7.40
CA ALA A 17 5.67 0.69 -7.50
C ALA A 17 6.41 0.83 -8.84
N HIS A 18 7.18 -0.19 -9.22
CA HIS A 18 7.90 -0.22 -10.49
C HIS A 18 6.97 -0.16 -11.70
N LEU A 19 5.90 -0.98 -11.71
CA LEU A 19 4.92 -0.98 -12.80
C LEU A 19 4.18 0.36 -12.95
N ILE A 20 3.85 1.01 -11.84
CA ILE A 20 3.24 2.34 -11.84
C ILE A 20 4.18 3.35 -12.48
N GLY A 21 5.47 3.27 -12.15
CA GLY A 21 6.50 4.11 -12.76
C GLY A 21 6.65 3.87 -14.26
N LEU A 22 6.83 2.61 -14.66
CA LEU A 22 6.98 2.22 -16.08
C LEU A 22 5.81 2.68 -16.95
N LYS A 23 4.61 2.67 -16.40
CA LYS A 23 3.39 3.11 -17.10
C LYS A 23 3.09 4.60 -16.93
N GLU A 24 3.90 5.32 -16.16
CA GLU A 24 3.73 6.75 -15.86
C GLU A 24 2.28 7.09 -15.45
N LEU A 25 1.69 6.27 -14.57
CA LEU A 25 0.29 6.46 -14.15
C LEU A 25 0.07 7.69 -13.28
N VAL A 26 1.14 8.20 -12.66
CA VAL A 26 1.12 9.34 -11.75
C VAL A 26 2.45 10.11 -11.82
N ASP A 27 2.45 11.31 -11.23
CA ASP A 27 3.66 12.13 -11.11
C ASP A 27 4.56 11.71 -9.94
N GLU A 28 3.95 11.09 -8.91
CA GLU A 28 4.62 10.76 -7.66
C GLU A 28 4.15 9.43 -7.08
N VAL A 29 5.08 8.61 -6.66
CA VAL A 29 4.85 7.36 -5.92
C VAL A 29 5.56 7.43 -4.58
N VAL A 30 4.82 7.20 -3.49
CA VAL A 30 5.36 7.03 -2.14
C VAL A 30 5.26 5.57 -1.74
N VAL A 31 6.38 4.98 -1.36
CA VAL A 31 6.44 3.64 -0.80
C VAL A 31 6.59 3.75 0.71
N PHE A 32 5.58 3.32 1.44
CA PHE A 32 5.56 3.33 2.90
C PHE A 32 5.81 1.93 3.45
N ASP A 33 6.67 1.82 4.46
CA ASP A 33 6.83 0.62 5.26
C ASP A 33 7.34 0.99 6.66
N VAL A 34 6.96 0.21 7.68
CA VAL A 34 7.50 0.38 9.04
C VAL A 34 9.01 0.12 9.08
N ALA A 35 9.53 -0.69 8.15
CA ALA A 35 10.95 -0.86 7.90
C ALA A 35 11.44 0.21 6.92
N SER A 36 11.77 1.38 7.44
CA SER A 36 12.15 2.57 6.66
C SER A 36 13.27 2.30 5.64
N GLY A 37 14.26 1.50 6.00
CA GLY A 37 15.37 1.14 5.11
C GLY A 37 14.90 0.36 3.87
N ILE A 38 13.92 -0.53 4.01
CA ILE A 38 13.35 -1.30 2.89
C ILE A 38 12.57 -0.37 1.96
N ALA A 39 11.72 0.48 2.51
CA ALA A 39 10.95 1.43 1.71
C ALA A 39 11.85 2.39 0.93
N LYS A 40 12.84 2.98 1.59
CA LYS A 40 13.80 3.89 0.97
C LYS A 40 14.67 3.21 -0.07
N GLY A 41 15.18 2.02 0.23
CA GLY A 41 16.01 1.25 -0.71
C GLY A 41 15.24 0.90 -1.98
N LYS A 42 14.02 0.38 -1.88
CA LYS A 42 13.20 0.06 -3.05
C LYS A 42 12.81 1.30 -3.87
N ALA A 43 12.42 2.37 -3.21
CA ALA A 43 12.11 3.61 -3.91
C ALA A 43 13.33 4.17 -4.68
N LEU A 44 14.51 4.10 -4.08
CA LEU A 44 15.75 4.52 -4.72
C LEU A 44 16.12 3.63 -5.92
N ASP A 45 16.05 2.31 -5.77
CA ASP A 45 16.33 1.36 -6.85
C ASP A 45 15.42 1.60 -8.05
N ILE A 46 14.12 1.78 -7.81
CA ILE A 46 13.15 2.07 -8.87
C ILE A 46 13.44 3.44 -9.52
N ALA A 47 13.71 4.47 -8.71
CA ALA A 47 14.03 5.79 -9.23
C ALA A 47 15.29 5.77 -10.13
N GLN A 48 16.30 4.99 -9.75
CA GLN A 48 17.52 4.84 -10.56
C GLN A 48 17.30 4.09 -11.87
N SER A 49 16.33 3.16 -11.92
CA SER A 49 15.99 2.44 -13.16
C SER A 49 15.38 3.37 -14.22
N SER A 50 14.88 4.53 -13.83
CA SER A 50 14.28 5.50 -14.75
C SER A 50 15.22 5.96 -15.86
N SER A 51 16.53 5.98 -15.61
CA SER A 51 17.54 6.34 -16.61
C SER A 51 17.65 5.31 -17.75
N VAL A 52 17.28 4.06 -17.48
CA VAL A 52 17.27 2.96 -18.45
C VAL A 52 15.88 2.76 -19.04
N ASP A 53 14.87 2.76 -18.18
CA ASP A 53 13.47 2.47 -18.54
C ASP A 53 12.74 3.69 -19.14
N GLY A 54 13.27 4.90 -18.96
CA GLY A 54 12.79 6.10 -19.63
C GLY A 54 11.55 6.75 -19.06
N PHE A 55 11.14 6.43 -17.80
CA PHE A 55 9.99 7.07 -17.16
C PHE A 55 10.39 8.29 -16.32
N ASN A 56 9.44 9.20 -16.11
CA ASN A 56 9.63 10.44 -15.34
C ASN A 56 8.64 10.54 -14.17
N VAL A 57 8.77 9.63 -13.21
CA VAL A 57 7.95 9.59 -11.99
C VAL A 57 8.85 9.77 -10.77
N ARG A 58 8.44 10.61 -9.82
CA ARG A 58 9.17 10.78 -8.56
C ARG A 58 8.85 9.64 -7.60
N PHE A 59 9.89 9.04 -7.03
CA PHE A 59 9.77 7.99 -6.02
C PHE A 59 10.37 8.44 -4.69
N SER A 60 9.66 8.16 -3.60
CA SER A 60 10.19 8.30 -2.24
C SER A 60 9.78 7.11 -1.38
N GLY A 61 10.63 6.75 -0.43
CA GLY A 61 10.38 5.72 0.57
C GLY A 61 10.33 6.34 1.96
N THR A 62 9.38 5.90 2.80
CA THR A 62 9.16 6.49 4.13
C THR A 62 8.56 5.49 5.11
N ASP A 63 8.70 5.77 6.39
CA ASP A 63 7.99 5.16 7.51
C ASP A 63 7.07 6.16 8.24
N ILE A 64 6.90 7.34 7.68
CA ILE A 64 6.13 8.44 8.25
C ILE A 64 4.81 8.61 7.49
N TYR A 65 3.68 8.46 8.18
CA TYR A 65 2.35 8.59 7.54
C TYR A 65 2.06 9.99 6.98
N GLU A 66 2.71 11.03 7.48
CA GLU A 66 2.55 12.38 6.91
C GLU A 66 2.94 12.44 5.42
N ASP A 67 3.89 11.63 5.01
CA ASP A 67 4.39 11.64 3.61
C ASP A 67 3.37 11.08 2.61
N ILE A 68 2.37 10.31 3.07
CA ILE A 68 1.27 9.87 2.20
C ILE A 68 0.16 10.90 2.02
N LYS A 69 0.31 12.07 2.61
CA LYS A 69 -0.68 13.16 2.52
C LYS A 69 -1.02 13.50 1.07
N ASN A 70 -2.30 13.80 0.84
CA ASN A 70 -2.82 14.15 -0.48
C ASN A 70 -2.66 13.07 -1.56
N SER A 71 -2.59 11.80 -1.19
CA SER A 71 -2.64 10.72 -2.16
C SER A 71 -4.02 10.64 -2.81
N ASP A 72 -4.04 10.47 -4.13
CA ASP A 72 -5.28 10.21 -4.88
C ASP A 72 -5.72 8.76 -4.69
N VAL A 73 -4.75 7.84 -4.74
CA VAL A 73 -4.96 6.41 -4.52
C VAL A 73 -3.95 5.89 -3.50
N ILE A 74 -4.42 5.02 -2.63
CA ILE A 74 -3.59 4.27 -1.70
C ILE A 74 -3.82 2.79 -1.91
N ILE A 75 -2.76 2.02 -2.11
CA ILE A 75 -2.81 0.57 -2.27
C ILE A 75 -2.19 -0.07 -1.03
N ILE A 76 -2.97 -0.91 -0.35
CA ILE A 76 -2.54 -1.59 0.88
C ILE A 76 -2.13 -3.02 0.56
N THR A 77 -0.84 -3.28 0.68
CA THR A 77 -0.24 -4.61 0.59
C THR A 77 0.39 -5.04 1.92
N ALA A 78 0.32 -4.17 2.93
CA ALA A 78 0.87 -4.42 4.26
C ALA A 78 0.18 -5.61 4.94
N GLY A 79 0.96 -6.47 5.51
CA GLY A 79 0.54 -7.67 6.20
C GLY A 79 1.68 -8.68 6.26
N VAL A 80 1.58 -9.65 7.15
CA VAL A 80 2.55 -10.74 7.23
C VAL A 80 2.02 -11.98 6.51
N PRO A 81 2.86 -12.70 5.77
CA PRO A 81 2.48 -13.98 5.20
C PRO A 81 2.37 -15.05 6.29
N ARG A 82 1.61 -16.10 6.02
CA ARG A 82 1.50 -17.23 6.91
C ARG A 82 2.85 -17.92 7.05
N LYS A 83 3.30 -18.07 8.29
CA LYS A 83 4.53 -18.81 8.61
C LYS A 83 4.19 -20.24 9.08
N PRO A 84 5.09 -21.22 8.90
CA PRO A 84 4.93 -22.54 9.47
C PRO A 84 4.67 -22.48 10.99
N GLY A 85 3.71 -23.26 11.47
CA GLY A 85 3.30 -23.28 12.89
C GLY A 85 2.32 -22.18 13.30
N MET A 86 1.96 -21.27 12.41
CA MET A 86 0.99 -20.20 12.67
C MET A 86 -0.41 -20.66 12.27
N SER A 87 -1.40 -20.52 13.19
CA SER A 87 -2.81 -20.76 12.87
C SER A 87 -3.37 -19.64 11.98
N ARG A 88 -4.53 -19.91 11.35
CA ARG A 88 -5.24 -18.85 10.60
C ARG A 88 -5.68 -17.70 11.51
N ASP A 89 -6.08 -18.01 12.73
CA ASP A 89 -6.53 -17.02 13.70
C ASP A 89 -5.37 -16.15 14.20
N ASP A 90 -4.19 -16.73 14.40
CA ASP A 90 -2.98 -15.99 14.76
C ASP A 90 -2.59 -15.00 13.65
N LEU A 91 -2.60 -15.45 12.41
CA LEU A 91 -2.31 -14.62 11.25
C LEU A 91 -3.32 -13.49 11.12
N LEU A 92 -4.61 -13.80 11.25
CA LEU A 92 -5.68 -12.82 11.19
C LEU A 92 -5.52 -11.76 12.29
N GLY A 93 -5.23 -12.18 13.53
CA GLY A 93 -5.03 -11.27 14.65
C GLY A 93 -3.88 -10.28 14.41
N ILE A 94 -2.77 -10.74 13.84
CA ILE A 94 -1.62 -9.89 13.50
C ILE A 94 -1.99 -8.91 12.39
N ASN A 95 -2.59 -9.39 11.31
CA ASN A 95 -2.95 -8.55 10.18
C ASN A 95 -4.04 -7.53 10.54
N LEU A 96 -4.98 -7.86 11.43
CA LEU A 96 -5.96 -6.91 11.93
C LEU A 96 -5.32 -5.76 12.71
N LYS A 97 -4.30 -6.02 13.52
CA LYS A 97 -3.54 -4.98 14.22
C LYS A 97 -2.83 -4.05 13.24
N ILE A 98 -2.20 -4.62 12.21
CA ILE A 98 -1.53 -3.85 11.16
C ILE A 98 -2.55 -2.96 10.43
N ILE A 99 -3.67 -3.52 10.01
CA ILE A 99 -4.72 -2.78 9.29
C ILE A 99 -5.33 -1.67 10.14
N LYS A 100 -5.48 -1.88 11.44
CA LYS A 100 -5.94 -0.82 12.34
C LYS A 100 -4.99 0.38 12.32
N GLN A 101 -3.69 0.16 12.45
CA GLN A 101 -2.69 1.22 12.40
C GLN A 101 -2.68 1.93 11.03
N VAL A 102 -2.75 1.16 9.94
CA VAL A 102 -2.81 1.69 8.58
C VAL A 102 -4.06 2.55 8.38
N ALA A 103 -5.21 2.07 8.83
CA ALA A 103 -6.47 2.80 8.71
C ALA A 103 -6.46 4.13 9.48
N GLU A 104 -5.91 4.14 10.69
CA GLU A 104 -5.73 5.36 11.50
C GLU A 104 -4.80 6.35 10.80
N GLY A 105 -3.68 5.88 10.24
CA GLY A 105 -2.73 6.72 9.49
C GLY A 105 -3.36 7.33 8.24
N ILE A 106 -4.07 6.55 7.45
CA ILE A 106 -4.74 7.03 6.24
C ILE A 106 -5.86 8.02 6.57
N LYS A 107 -6.68 7.69 7.56
CA LYS A 107 -7.74 8.59 8.04
C LYS A 107 -7.21 9.97 8.43
N LYS A 108 -6.08 10.00 9.11
CA LYS A 108 -5.47 11.24 9.59
C LYS A 108 -4.83 12.06 8.48
N HIS A 109 -4.12 11.42 7.55
CA HIS A 109 -3.24 12.10 6.60
C HIS A 109 -3.77 12.15 5.16
N SER A 110 -4.63 11.22 4.77
CA SER A 110 -5.15 11.13 3.40
C SER A 110 -6.61 10.65 3.35
N PRO A 111 -7.54 11.33 4.04
CA PRO A 111 -8.93 10.88 4.20
C PRO A 111 -9.75 10.87 2.91
N ASN A 112 -9.30 11.54 1.87
CA ASN A 112 -9.99 11.64 0.59
C ASN A 112 -9.49 10.64 -0.46
N ALA A 113 -8.46 9.85 -0.14
CA ALA A 113 -7.90 8.88 -1.06
C ALA A 113 -8.89 7.77 -1.41
N PHE A 114 -8.78 7.26 -2.63
CA PHE A 114 -9.37 5.97 -3.00
C PHE A 114 -8.43 4.85 -2.53
N VAL A 115 -8.97 3.88 -1.80
CA VAL A 115 -8.16 2.83 -1.15
C VAL A 115 -8.44 1.47 -1.78
N VAL A 116 -7.38 0.80 -2.21
CA VAL A 116 -7.41 -0.56 -2.74
C VAL A 116 -6.70 -1.48 -1.74
N CYS A 117 -7.41 -2.45 -1.17
CA CYS A 117 -6.84 -3.47 -0.29
C CYS A 117 -6.48 -4.72 -1.08
N ILE A 118 -5.26 -5.23 -0.86
CA ILE A 118 -4.77 -6.48 -1.47
C ILE A 118 -4.44 -7.52 -0.38
N THR A 119 -4.22 -7.09 0.84
CA THR A 119 -3.85 -7.95 1.97
C THR A 119 -4.92 -9.03 2.26
N ASN A 120 -4.48 -10.26 2.46
CA ASN A 120 -5.35 -11.38 2.80
C ASN A 120 -5.48 -11.60 4.33
N PRO A 121 -6.61 -12.14 4.80
CA PRO A 121 -7.82 -12.53 4.07
C PRO A 121 -8.63 -11.30 3.64
N LEU A 122 -8.85 -11.15 2.34
CA LEU A 122 -9.26 -9.88 1.72
C LEU A 122 -10.55 -9.30 2.30
N ASP A 123 -11.64 -10.07 2.35
CA ASP A 123 -12.95 -9.55 2.78
C ASP A 123 -12.89 -9.03 4.22
N VAL A 124 -12.23 -9.78 5.11
CA VAL A 124 -12.07 -9.39 6.52
C VAL A 124 -11.22 -8.12 6.64
N ILE A 125 -10.15 -8.02 5.86
CA ILE A 125 -9.26 -6.85 5.86
C ILE A 125 -10.00 -5.61 5.34
N VAL A 126 -10.75 -5.72 4.26
CA VAL A 126 -11.56 -4.61 3.73
C VAL A 126 -12.59 -4.14 4.74
N MET A 127 -13.33 -5.06 5.36
CA MET A 127 -14.31 -4.73 6.39
C MET A 127 -13.67 -4.06 7.62
N ALA A 128 -12.55 -4.59 8.09
CA ALA A 128 -11.80 -4.02 9.20
C ALA A 128 -11.26 -2.62 8.87
N PHE A 129 -10.69 -2.46 7.67
CA PHE A 129 -10.20 -1.16 7.21
C PHE A 129 -11.32 -0.12 7.16
N GLN A 130 -12.48 -0.44 6.59
CA GLN A 130 -13.64 0.45 6.54
C GLN A 130 -14.10 0.85 7.95
N LYS A 131 -14.18 -0.11 8.86
CA LYS A 131 -14.58 0.14 10.25
C LYS A 131 -13.63 1.09 10.97
N TYR A 132 -12.32 0.89 10.84
CA TYR A 132 -11.33 1.71 11.55
C TYR A 132 -11.08 3.06 10.88
N SER A 133 -11.12 3.13 9.57
CA SER A 133 -10.86 4.37 8.83
C SER A 133 -12.06 5.32 8.81
N ASN A 134 -13.28 4.80 8.89
CA ASN A 134 -14.51 5.56 8.64
C ASN A 134 -14.56 6.25 7.26
N LEU A 135 -13.77 5.78 6.29
CA LEU A 135 -13.88 6.28 4.93
C LEU A 135 -15.22 5.86 4.31
N PRO A 136 -15.76 6.66 3.37
CA PRO A 136 -16.96 6.26 2.63
C PRO A 136 -16.78 4.91 1.92
N THR A 137 -17.80 4.07 1.93
CA THR A 137 -17.74 2.71 1.36
C THR A 137 -17.39 2.69 -0.13
N ASN A 138 -17.79 3.71 -0.87
CA ASN A 138 -17.44 3.88 -2.29
C ASN A 138 -15.97 4.31 -2.54
N LYS A 139 -15.21 4.53 -1.49
CA LYS A 139 -13.77 4.87 -1.55
C LYS A 139 -12.87 3.70 -1.19
N VAL A 140 -13.41 2.57 -0.78
CA VAL A 140 -12.63 1.40 -0.34
C VAL A 140 -13.06 0.17 -1.09
N VAL A 141 -12.11 -0.47 -1.77
CA VAL A 141 -12.34 -1.71 -2.51
C VAL A 141 -11.29 -2.76 -2.18
N GLY A 142 -11.64 -4.02 -2.36
CA GLY A 142 -10.72 -5.15 -2.34
C GLY A 142 -10.44 -5.64 -3.75
N MET A 143 -9.18 -6.00 -4.04
CA MET A 143 -8.78 -6.56 -5.33
C MET A 143 -8.65 -8.07 -5.21
N ALA A 144 -9.57 -8.82 -5.82
CA ALA A 144 -9.55 -10.28 -5.85
C ALA A 144 -10.06 -10.85 -7.18
N GLY A 145 -11.24 -10.46 -7.63
CA GLY A 145 -11.93 -11.09 -8.76
C GLY A 145 -11.15 -11.11 -10.07
N ILE A 146 -10.30 -10.14 -10.32
CA ILE A 146 -9.44 -10.12 -11.52
C ILE A 146 -8.36 -11.20 -11.46
N LEU A 147 -7.89 -11.54 -10.27
CA LEU A 147 -6.88 -12.58 -10.08
C LEU A 147 -7.48 -13.97 -10.23
N ASP A 148 -8.72 -14.15 -9.79
CA ASP A 148 -9.40 -15.45 -9.72
C ASP A 148 -10.21 -15.77 -10.98
N SER A 149 -10.33 -14.83 -11.89
CA SER A 149 -10.99 -14.99 -13.17
C SER A 149 -10.00 -15.44 -14.27
#